data_a53a070fc18ec54f58cdd66ac72ec4f8
#
_entry.id   a53a070fc18ec54f58cdd66ac72ec4f8
#
_cell.length_a   1.000
_cell.length_b   1.000
_cell.length_c   1.000
_cell.angle_alpha   90.00
_cell.angle_beta   90.00
_cell.angle_gamma   90.00
#
_symmetry.space_group_name_H-M   'P 1'
#
loop_
_entity.id
_entity.type
_entity.pdbx_description
1 polymer ?
#
loop_
_entity_poly.entity_id
_entity_poly.type
_entity_poly.pdbx_seq_one_letter_code
_entity_poly.pdbx_strand_id
1 'polypeptide(L)'
;MEMVLFLVILTIAAFLLIELAYRMWSRRAKEKAGEAVPAMGITLPPVALPEFRLPGGFFYHSGHTWAHLTPSGEAQIGIDDFAQGVIGKIDRIDLPRPGTLLRQGEKAFSVVQGMKKIDFVSPVDGIVNAANDDVNADTGRIGKDPYQASWFLAVMPTNITQNIKKLRIAKDAANWLERELMVFLEFITLHRATPAEVGITMQDGGHCIEGVMEKIDGELLQLLVRKFFR
;
A
#
# COMPACT_ATOMS: atom_id res chain seq x y z
N MET A 1 -27.15 -46.96 -32.23
CA MET A 1 -25.79 -46.75 -31.73
C MET A 1 -25.06 -45.65 -32.47
N GLU A 2 -25.20 -45.55 -33.79
CA GLU A 2 -24.55 -44.53 -34.62
C GLU A 2 -24.98 -43.08 -34.30
N MET A 3 -26.26 -42.84 -33.98
CA MET A 3 -26.78 -41.51 -33.66
C MET A 3 -26.19 -40.94 -32.37
N VAL A 4 -25.90 -41.78 -31.37
CA VAL A 4 -25.27 -41.37 -30.11
C VAL A 4 -23.78 -41.03 -30.34
N LEU A 5 -23.10 -41.82 -31.15
CA LEU A 5 -21.71 -41.57 -31.51
C LEU A 5 -21.56 -40.25 -32.28
N PHE A 6 -22.48 -39.98 -33.21
CA PHE A 6 -22.52 -38.71 -33.96
C PHE A 6 -22.74 -37.48 -33.04
N LEU A 7 -23.66 -37.58 -32.07
CA LEU A 7 -23.90 -36.54 -31.08
C LEU A 7 -22.65 -36.28 -30.19
N VAL A 8 -21.97 -37.31 -29.77
CA VAL A 8 -20.74 -37.18 -29.00
C VAL A 8 -19.61 -36.50 -29.78
N ILE A 9 -19.44 -36.88 -31.04
CA ILE A 9 -18.46 -36.24 -31.94
C ILE A 9 -18.82 -34.76 -32.16
N LEU A 10 -20.07 -34.44 -32.36
CA LEU A 10 -20.57 -33.07 -32.56
C LEU A 10 -20.32 -32.19 -31.32
N THR A 11 -20.54 -32.72 -30.11
CA THR A 11 -20.30 -31.99 -28.88
C THR A 11 -18.80 -31.72 -28.65
N ILE A 12 -17.92 -32.70 -28.93
CA ILE A 12 -16.48 -32.54 -28.83
C ILE A 12 -16.00 -31.48 -29.84
N ALA A 13 -16.49 -31.54 -31.09
CA ALA A 13 -16.16 -30.56 -32.12
C ALA A 13 -16.58 -29.13 -31.73
N ALA A 14 -17.79 -28.98 -31.15
CA ALA A 14 -18.27 -27.70 -30.63
C ALA A 14 -17.41 -27.17 -29.52
N PHE A 15 -16.96 -28.01 -28.57
CA PHE A 15 -16.06 -27.61 -27.50
C PHE A 15 -14.70 -27.13 -28.05
N LEU A 16 -14.14 -27.85 -29.01
CA LEU A 16 -12.86 -27.47 -29.64
C LEU A 16 -12.98 -26.13 -30.39
N LEU A 17 -14.09 -25.89 -31.07
CA LEU A 17 -14.34 -24.62 -31.75
C LEU A 17 -14.50 -23.45 -30.78
N ILE A 18 -15.18 -23.65 -29.66
CA ILE A 18 -15.33 -22.64 -28.59
C ILE A 18 -13.95 -22.32 -28.00
N GLU A 19 -13.15 -23.33 -27.70
CA GLU A 19 -11.80 -23.12 -27.14
C GLU A 19 -10.89 -22.39 -28.16
N LEU A 20 -10.96 -22.74 -29.43
CA LEU A 20 -10.22 -22.07 -30.48
C LEU A 20 -10.64 -20.60 -30.63
N ALA A 21 -11.95 -20.34 -30.63
CA ALA A 21 -12.50 -18.99 -30.69
C ALA A 21 -12.08 -18.15 -29.47
N TYR A 22 -12.10 -18.74 -28.27
CA TYR A 22 -11.63 -18.09 -27.05
C TYR A 22 -10.13 -17.76 -27.09
N ARG A 23 -9.30 -18.69 -27.56
CA ARG A 23 -7.86 -18.46 -27.74
C ARG A 23 -7.57 -17.38 -28.78
N MET A 24 -8.31 -17.34 -29.88
CA MET A 24 -8.18 -16.28 -30.90
C MET A 24 -8.64 -14.92 -30.36
N TRP A 25 -9.75 -14.89 -29.61
CA TRP A 25 -10.24 -13.66 -29.01
C TRP A 25 -9.27 -13.11 -27.94
N SER A 26 -8.76 -13.99 -27.08
CA SER A 26 -7.78 -13.61 -26.06
C SER A 26 -6.43 -13.14 -26.65
N ARG A 27 -6.01 -13.69 -27.79
CA ARG A 27 -4.83 -13.19 -28.52
C ARG A 27 -5.09 -11.81 -29.12
N ARG A 28 -6.24 -11.59 -29.76
CA ARG A 28 -6.63 -10.27 -30.29
C ARG A 28 -6.83 -9.21 -29.21
N ALA A 29 -7.32 -9.60 -28.03
CA ALA A 29 -7.43 -8.71 -26.88
C ALA A 29 -6.03 -8.29 -26.35
N LYS A 30 -5.06 -9.22 -26.37
CA LYS A 30 -3.66 -8.91 -26.02
C LYS A 30 -2.96 -8.06 -27.08
N GLU A 31 -3.22 -8.28 -28.37
CA GLU A 31 -2.68 -7.46 -29.46
C GLU A 31 -3.25 -6.03 -29.43
N LYS A 32 -4.56 -5.86 -29.16
CA LYS A 32 -5.17 -4.53 -29.00
C LYS A 32 -4.73 -3.82 -27.73
N ALA A 33 -4.38 -4.55 -26.67
CA ALA A 33 -3.75 -3.98 -25.47
C ALA A 33 -2.27 -3.61 -25.71
N GLY A 34 -1.66 -4.13 -26.77
CA GLY A 34 -0.28 -3.84 -27.18
C GLY A 34 -0.14 -2.73 -28.24
N GLU A 35 -1.25 -2.25 -28.83
CA GLU A 35 -1.24 -1.01 -29.61
C GLU A 35 -1.27 0.17 -28.62
N ALA A 36 -0.11 0.44 -28.04
CA ALA A 36 0.15 1.67 -27.36
C ALA A 36 -0.13 2.82 -28.33
N VAL A 37 -0.99 3.76 -27.89
CA VAL A 37 -1.09 5.11 -28.44
C VAL A 37 0.35 5.58 -28.68
N PRO A 38 0.71 6.15 -29.85
CA PRO A 38 2.05 6.63 -30.08
C PRO A 38 2.35 7.67 -29.01
N ALA A 39 3.11 7.27 -28.00
CA ALA A 39 3.65 8.17 -27.00
C ALA A 39 4.50 9.18 -27.75
N MET A 40 4.04 10.41 -27.76
CA MET A 40 4.84 11.56 -28.18
C MET A 40 6.15 11.47 -27.41
N GLY A 41 7.24 11.20 -28.14
CA GLY A 41 8.56 10.68 -27.71
C GLY A 41 9.27 11.37 -26.56
N ILE A 42 8.65 11.33 -25.39
CA ILE A 42 9.33 11.57 -24.13
C ILE A 42 9.72 10.18 -23.61
N THR A 43 10.90 9.72 -24.00
CA THR A 43 11.57 8.65 -23.28
C THR A 43 11.96 9.22 -21.91
N LEU A 44 11.04 9.07 -20.94
CA LEU A 44 11.42 9.27 -19.55
C LEU A 44 12.54 8.26 -19.27
N PRO A 45 13.64 8.69 -18.65
CA PRO A 45 14.65 7.75 -18.19
C PRO A 45 13.98 6.72 -17.29
N PRO A 46 14.45 5.47 -17.23
CA PRO A 46 13.90 4.48 -16.34
C PRO A 46 13.94 5.04 -14.92
N VAL A 47 12.76 5.38 -14.40
CA VAL A 47 12.61 5.83 -13.00
C VAL A 47 12.94 4.60 -12.15
N ALA A 48 14.05 4.65 -11.43
CA ALA A 48 14.31 3.65 -10.40
C ALA A 48 13.19 3.78 -9.37
N LEU A 49 12.25 2.82 -9.39
CA LEU A 49 11.20 2.76 -8.38
C LEU A 49 11.85 2.48 -7.02
N PRO A 50 11.40 3.13 -5.94
CA PRO A 50 11.91 2.83 -4.62
C PRO A 50 11.64 1.38 -4.27
N GLU A 51 12.64 0.70 -3.74
CA GLU A 51 12.50 -0.65 -3.21
C GLU A 51 12.02 -0.55 -1.76
N PHE A 52 10.76 -0.91 -1.52
CA PHE A 52 10.20 -0.91 -0.18
C PHE A 52 10.58 -2.18 0.58
N ARG A 53 10.95 -1.99 1.83
CA ARG A 53 11.19 -3.11 2.74
C ARG A 53 9.86 -3.69 3.20
N LEU A 54 9.71 -5.00 3.05
CA LEU A 54 8.55 -5.77 3.49
C LEU A 54 9.04 -6.99 4.28
N PRO A 55 9.40 -6.82 5.56
CA PRO A 55 9.91 -7.91 6.38
C PRO A 55 8.92 -9.06 6.46
N GLY A 56 9.44 -10.30 6.52
CA GLY A 56 8.61 -11.50 6.73
C GLY A 56 7.94 -11.50 8.11
N GLY A 57 6.74 -12.09 8.20
CA GLY A 57 5.97 -12.15 9.45
C GLY A 57 5.13 -10.90 9.75
N PHE A 58 5.13 -9.91 8.88
CA PHE A 58 4.29 -8.72 8.98
C PHE A 58 3.04 -8.84 8.11
N PHE A 59 1.94 -8.31 8.61
CA PHE A 59 0.64 -8.21 7.94
C PHE A 59 0.36 -6.75 7.62
N TYR A 60 0.01 -6.42 6.37
CA TYR A 60 -0.12 -5.05 5.87
C TYR A 60 -1.58 -4.71 5.58
N HIS A 61 -2.02 -3.57 6.14
CA HIS A 61 -3.34 -2.99 5.89
C HIS A 61 -3.30 -2.02 4.71
N SER A 62 -4.43 -1.86 3.99
CA SER A 62 -4.54 -0.89 2.88
C SER A 62 -4.33 0.57 3.27
N GLY A 63 -4.46 0.90 4.55
CA GLY A 63 -4.16 2.23 5.09
C GLY A 63 -2.70 2.39 5.53
N HIS A 64 -1.78 1.60 4.97
CA HIS A 64 -0.33 1.67 5.22
C HIS A 64 0.09 1.52 6.68
N THR A 65 -0.68 0.74 7.44
CA THR A 65 -0.29 0.24 8.76
C THR A 65 0.06 -1.23 8.68
N TRP A 66 0.94 -1.67 9.54
CA TRP A 66 1.29 -3.08 9.67
C TRP A 66 0.97 -3.63 11.06
N ALA A 67 0.78 -4.94 11.14
CA ALA A 67 0.73 -5.71 12.37
C ALA A 67 1.77 -6.82 12.35
N HIS A 68 2.48 -7.00 13.46
CA HIS A 68 3.40 -8.11 13.71
C HIS A 68 3.00 -8.82 14.99
N LEU A 69 2.71 -10.14 14.90
CA LEU A 69 2.34 -10.93 16.06
C LEU A 69 3.58 -11.38 16.83
N THR A 70 3.64 -11.00 18.08
CA THR A 70 4.71 -11.43 19.00
C THR A 70 4.45 -12.83 19.56
N PRO A 71 5.47 -13.51 20.08
CA PRO A 71 5.28 -14.79 20.77
C PRO A 71 4.36 -14.72 22.00
N SER A 72 4.21 -13.52 22.59
CA SER A 72 3.26 -13.28 23.69
C SER A 72 1.80 -13.21 23.25
N GLY A 73 1.54 -13.23 21.93
CA GLY A 73 0.19 -13.11 21.36
C GLY A 73 -0.28 -11.68 21.16
N GLU A 74 0.54 -10.68 21.46
CA GLU A 74 0.26 -9.28 21.16
C GLU A 74 0.52 -8.98 19.69
N ALA A 75 -0.21 -8.01 19.14
CA ALA A 75 0.07 -7.42 17.84
C ALA A 75 0.79 -6.09 18.03
N GLN A 76 2.04 -5.99 17.59
CA GLN A 76 2.72 -4.72 17.42
C GLN A 76 2.21 -4.05 16.15
N ILE A 77 1.99 -2.74 16.19
CA ILE A 77 1.43 -1.93 15.09
C ILE A 77 2.33 -0.74 14.82
N GLY A 78 2.53 -0.42 13.53
CA GLY A 78 3.23 0.77 13.07
C GLY A 78 2.80 1.15 11.65
N ILE A 79 3.55 2.05 11.01
CA ILE A 79 3.40 2.43 9.60
C ILE A 79 4.41 1.71 8.72
N ASP A 80 4.06 1.46 7.45
CA ASP A 80 4.97 0.81 6.50
C ASP A 80 5.99 1.78 5.88
N ASP A 81 6.92 1.24 5.13
CA ASP A 81 8.01 1.98 4.48
C ASP A 81 7.49 2.98 3.43
N PHE A 82 6.37 2.68 2.78
CA PHE A 82 5.70 3.61 1.85
C PHE A 82 5.16 4.84 2.60
N ALA A 83 4.38 4.64 3.66
CA ALA A 83 3.82 5.74 4.44
C ALA A 83 4.93 6.61 5.03
N GLN A 84 5.98 5.99 5.56
CA GLN A 84 7.13 6.71 6.09
C GLN A 84 7.81 7.53 4.99
N GLY A 85 8.06 6.95 3.82
CA GLY A 85 8.68 7.64 2.69
C GLY A 85 7.84 8.83 2.20
N VAL A 86 6.53 8.65 2.02
CA VAL A 86 5.61 9.71 1.57
C VAL A 86 5.51 10.86 2.59
N ILE A 87 5.46 10.54 3.89
CA ILE A 87 5.42 11.54 4.96
C ILE A 87 6.75 12.27 5.06
N GLY A 88 7.88 11.55 4.99
CA GLY A 88 9.21 12.11 5.22
C GLY A 88 9.48 12.30 6.72
N LYS A 89 9.85 13.52 7.13
CA LYS A 89 10.16 13.82 8.53
C LYS A 89 8.91 13.80 9.41
N ILE A 90 8.94 13.01 10.48
CA ILE A 90 7.89 12.95 11.49
C ILE A 90 8.34 13.76 12.71
N ASP A 91 7.49 14.70 13.19
CA ASP A 91 7.81 15.47 14.37
C ASP A 91 7.36 14.77 15.66
N ARG A 92 6.15 14.18 15.65
CA ARG A 92 5.64 13.37 16.78
C ARG A 92 4.51 12.44 16.33
N ILE A 93 4.17 11.50 17.18
CA ILE A 93 3.05 10.58 17.01
C ILE A 93 2.09 10.74 18.19
N ASP A 94 0.83 11.02 17.89
CA ASP A 94 -0.24 11.07 18.90
C ASP A 94 -0.78 9.65 19.10
N LEU A 95 -0.35 9.00 20.16
CA LEU A 95 -0.71 7.62 20.52
C LEU A 95 -1.90 7.58 21.49
N PRO A 96 -2.83 6.61 21.35
CA PRO A 96 -3.87 6.38 22.34
C PRO A 96 -3.30 5.82 23.65
N ARG A 97 -4.05 5.98 24.74
CA ARG A 97 -3.67 5.42 26.04
C ARG A 97 -3.87 3.91 26.09
N PRO A 98 -3.09 3.18 26.91
CA PRO A 98 -3.41 1.80 27.25
C PRO A 98 -4.86 1.65 27.72
N GLY A 99 -5.51 0.54 27.36
CA GLY A 99 -6.93 0.30 27.61
C GLY A 99 -7.87 0.80 26.50
N THR A 100 -7.38 1.57 25.52
CA THR A 100 -8.20 2.02 24.38
C THR A 100 -8.59 0.84 23.49
N LEU A 101 -9.89 0.71 23.17
CA LEU A 101 -10.38 -0.27 22.21
C LEU A 101 -10.15 0.23 20.79
N LEU A 102 -9.53 -0.60 19.95
CA LEU A 102 -9.32 -0.38 18.54
C LEU A 102 -10.15 -1.35 17.70
N ARG A 103 -10.64 -0.88 16.56
CA ARG A 103 -11.29 -1.71 15.55
C ARG A 103 -10.52 -1.60 14.22
N GLN A 104 -10.42 -2.73 13.53
CA GLN A 104 -9.77 -2.79 12.23
C GLN A 104 -10.41 -1.80 11.24
N GLY A 105 -9.59 -0.94 10.63
CA GLY A 105 -10.05 0.10 9.70
C GLY A 105 -10.53 1.40 10.37
N GLU A 106 -10.62 1.45 11.71
CA GLU A 106 -10.89 2.69 12.44
C GLU A 106 -9.58 3.35 12.89
N LYS A 107 -9.64 4.65 13.19
CA LYS A 107 -8.48 5.42 13.64
C LYS A 107 -7.79 4.80 14.84
N ALA A 108 -6.49 4.57 14.75
CA ALA A 108 -5.65 4.05 15.82
C ALA A 108 -4.74 5.13 16.43
N PHE A 109 -4.05 5.89 15.60
CA PHE A 109 -3.09 6.93 16.03
C PHE A 109 -2.99 8.01 14.96
N SER A 110 -2.25 9.08 15.25
CA SER A 110 -1.99 10.13 14.26
C SER A 110 -0.50 10.46 14.21
N VAL A 111 0.01 10.70 13.01
CA VAL A 111 1.35 11.23 12.77
C VAL A 111 1.24 12.73 12.56
N VAL A 112 2.14 13.50 13.16
CA VAL A 112 2.18 14.96 13.09
C VAL A 112 3.46 15.41 12.42
N GLN A 113 3.32 16.29 11.43
CA GLN A 113 4.39 16.93 10.68
C GLN A 113 4.08 18.43 10.55
N GLY A 114 4.76 19.28 11.29
CA GLY A 114 4.44 20.70 11.39
C GLY A 114 3.00 20.90 11.90
N MET A 115 2.18 21.55 11.10
CA MET A 115 0.75 21.74 11.36
C MET A 115 -0.13 20.62 10.79
N LYS A 116 0.45 19.67 10.05
CA LYS A 116 -0.28 18.57 9.41
C LYS A 116 -0.47 17.43 10.40
N LYS A 117 -1.69 16.91 10.46
CA LYS A 117 -2.04 15.74 11.26
C LYS A 117 -2.68 14.69 10.37
N ILE A 118 -2.07 13.51 10.33
CA ILE A 118 -2.46 12.40 9.47
C ILE A 118 -2.92 11.26 10.34
N ASP A 119 -4.19 10.87 10.19
CA ASP A 119 -4.78 9.78 10.94
C ASP A 119 -4.50 8.44 10.24
N PHE A 120 -4.07 7.46 11.01
CA PHE A 120 -3.83 6.09 10.58
C PHE A 120 -4.81 5.12 11.23
N VAL A 121 -5.19 4.11 10.47
CA VAL A 121 -6.17 3.11 10.90
C VAL A 121 -5.51 1.92 11.58
N SER A 122 -6.25 1.24 12.46
CA SER A 122 -5.80 0.00 13.08
C SER A 122 -5.83 -1.15 12.07
N PRO A 123 -4.77 -1.95 11.96
CA PRO A 123 -4.78 -3.16 11.16
C PRO A 123 -5.53 -4.33 11.83
N VAL A 124 -5.81 -4.25 13.13
CA VAL A 124 -6.47 -5.32 13.90
C VAL A 124 -7.49 -4.78 14.90
N ASP A 125 -8.45 -5.61 15.28
CA ASP A 125 -9.31 -5.37 16.44
C ASP A 125 -8.57 -5.73 17.73
N GLY A 126 -8.67 -4.92 18.78
CA GLY A 126 -8.04 -5.26 20.06
C GLY A 126 -8.03 -4.12 21.06
N ILE A 127 -7.39 -4.36 22.18
CA ILE A 127 -7.22 -3.38 23.25
C ILE A 127 -5.73 -2.99 23.30
N VAL A 128 -5.46 -1.69 23.30
CA VAL A 128 -4.09 -1.17 23.46
C VAL A 128 -3.54 -1.61 24.82
N ASN A 129 -2.48 -2.40 24.81
CA ASN A 129 -1.78 -2.83 26.02
C ASN A 129 -0.66 -1.86 26.38
N ALA A 130 0.10 -1.40 25.37
CA ALA A 130 1.18 -0.43 25.55
C ALA A 130 1.29 0.52 24.35
N ALA A 131 1.71 1.74 24.61
CA ALA A 131 2.19 2.70 23.62
C ALA A 131 3.72 2.78 23.73
N ASN A 132 4.40 2.86 22.59
CA ASN A 132 5.85 2.98 22.56
C ASN A 132 6.25 4.45 22.59
N ASP A 133 6.52 4.98 23.79
CA ASP A 133 6.92 6.37 23.95
C ASP A 133 8.33 6.66 23.40
N ASP A 134 9.18 5.63 23.22
CA ASP A 134 10.53 5.78 22.67
C ASP A 134 10.53 6.29 21.22
N VAL A 135 9.47 6.00 20.43
CA VAL A 135 9.34 6.53 19.06
C VAL A 135 9.12 8.04 19.03
N ASN A 136 8.56 8.63 20.08
CA ASN A 136 8.43 10.09 20.22
C ASN A 136 9.73 10.73 20.75
N ALA A 137 10.53 9.98 21.49
CA ALA A 137 11.85 10.46 21.94
C ALA A 137 12.85 10.58 20.77
N ASP A 138 12.74 9.70 19.77
CA ASP A 138 13.57 9.73 18.56
C ASP A 138 12.75 9.29 17.34
N THR A 139 12.01 10.22 16.74
CA THR A 139 11.22 9.97 15.51
C THR A 139 12.10 9.68 14.29
N GLY A 140 13.37 10.07 14.31
CA GLY A 140 14.32 9.77 13.23
C GLY A 140 14.61 8.27 13.05
N ARG A 141 14.32 7.45 14.06
CA ARG A 141 14.42 5.97 13.98
C ARG A 141 13.43 5.39 12.97
N ILE A 142 12.23 5.97 12.87
CA ILE A 142 11.19 5.52 11.95
C ILE A 142 11.68 5.64 10.50
N GLY A 143 12.38 6.73 10.16
CA GLY A 143 12.96 6.93 8.83
C GLY A 143 14.05 5.93 8.47
N LYS A 144 14.77 5.39 9.47
CA LYS A 144 15.80 4.37 9.26
C LYS A 144 15.20 2.96 9.13
N ASP A 145 14.24 2.65 9.99
CA ASP A 145 13.52 1.37 10.02
C ASP A 145 12.13 1.57 10.65
N PRO A 146 11.04 1.62 9.84
CA PRO A 146 9.67 1.77 10.34
C PRO A 146 9.12 0.48 10.96
N TYR A 147 9.91 -0.59 10.98
CA TYR A 147 9.56 -1.89 11.56
C TYR A 147 10.26 -2.13 12.90
N GLN A 148 10.29 -3.34 13.35
CA GLN A 148 10.99 -3.81 14.56
C GLN A 148 10.88 -2.84 15.77
N ALA A 149 11.93 -2.13 16.13
CA ALA A 149 11.98 -1.23 17.28
C ALA A 149 11.11 0.04 17.11
N SER A 150 10.62 0.32 15.92
CA SER A 150 9.76 1.48 15.61
C SER A 150 8.26 1.14 15.61
N TRP A 151 7.82 0.12 16.35
CA TRP A 151 6.41 -0.11 16.57
C TRP A 151 5.81 1.04 17.41
N PHE A 152 4.53 1.36 17.20
CA PHE A 152 3.83 2.45 17.87
C PHE A 152 2.95 1.96 19.00
N LEU A 153 2.21 0.88 18.78
CA LEU A 153 1.28 0.30 19.74
C LEU A 153 1.52 -1.21 19.86
N ALA A 154 1.42 -1.73 21.08
CA ALA A 154 1.20 -3.14 21.35
C ALA A 154 -0.26 -3.33 21.71
N VAL A 155 -0.97 -4.16 20.96
CA VAL A 155 -2.41 -4.39 21.06
C VAL A 155 -2.66 -5.86 21.38
N MET A 156 -3.52 -6.13 22.36
CA MET A 156 -4.06 -7.48 22.60
C MET A 156 -5.21 -7.72 21.62
N PRO A 157 -5.00 -8.57 20.58
CA PRO A 157 -6.01 -8.74 19.55
C PRO A 157 -7.23 -9.51 20.09
N THR A 158 -8.43 -9.07 19.68
CA THR A 158 -9.69 -9.73 20.05
C THR A 158 -10.29 -10.58 18.95
N ASN A 159 -9.88 -10.37 17.70
CA ASN A 159 -10.46 -11.04 16.53
C ASN A 159 -9.41 -11.31 15.43
N ILE A 160 -8.21 -11.73 15.80
CA ILE A 160 -7.05 -11.83 14.90
C ILE A 160 -7.34 -12.71 13.68
N THR A 161 -8.04 -13.84 13.85
CA THR A 161 -8.36 -14.77 12.76
C THR A 161 -9.18 -14.16 11.62
N GLN A 162 -10.06 -13.20 11.95
CA GLN A 162 -10.82 -12.49 10.91
C GLN A 162 -10.03 -11.30 10.37
N ASN A 163 -9.25 -10.64 11.23
CA ASN A 163 -8.47 -9.48 10.82
C ASN A 163 -7.41 -9.83 9.77
N ILE A 164 -6.65 -10.92 9.97
CA ILE A 164 -5.58 -11.31 9.04
C ILE A 164 -6.09 -11.65 7.64
N LYS A 165 -7.36 -12.07 7.49
CA LYS A 165 -7.97 -12.34 6.18
C LYS A 165 -8.11 -11.09 5.30
N LYS A 166 -8.11 -9.91 5.91
CA LYS A 166 -8.20 -8.61 5.23
C LYS A 166 -6.84 -7.95 5.05
N LEU A 167 -5.79 -8.53 5.61
CA LEU A 167 -4.42 -8.04 5.53
C LEU A 167 -3.63 -8.76 4.44
N ARG A 168 -2.58 -8.14 3.97
CA ARG A 168 -1.69 -8.68 2.95
C ARG A 168 -0.39 -9.15 3.58
N ILE A 169 0.21 -10.19 3.02
CA ILE A 169 1.49 -10.73 3.49
C ILE A 169 2.41 -11.05 2.32
N ALA A 170 3.70 -11.07 2.57
CA ALA A 170 4.73 -11.55 1.65
C ALA A 170 4.52 -11.03 0.20
N LYS A 171 4.40 -11.93 -0.78
CA LYS A 171 4.26 -11.59 -2.19
C LYS A 171 3.01 -10.76 -2.51
N ASP A 172 1.90 -11.01 -1.81
CA ASP A 172 0.66 -10.24 -2.02
C ASP A 172 0.82 -8.79 -1.55
N ALA A 173 1.55 -8.58 -0.45
CA ALA A 173 1.89 -7.25 0.03
C ALA A 173 2.82 -6.52 -0.97
N ALA A 174 3.84 -7.20 -1.49
CA ALA A 174 4.75 -6.63 -2.48
C ALA A 174 4.00 -6.21 -3.77
N ASN A 175 3.21 -7.10 -4.34
CA ASN A 175 2.43 -6.82 -5.54
C ASN A 175 1.40 -5.69 -5.31
N TRP A 176 0.84 -5.58 -4.11
CA TRP A 176 -0.06 -4.49 -3.75
C TRP A 176 0.70 -3.16 -3.68
N LEU A 177 1.84 -3.14 -3.00
CA LEU A 177 2.61 -1.92 -2.78
C LEU A 177 3.19 -1.36 -4.09
N GLU A 178 3.61 -2.23 -5.03
CA GLU A 178 4.00 -1.80 -6.38
C GLU A 178 2.85 -1.09 -7.11
N ARG A 179 1.63 -1.65 -7.06
CA ARG A 179 0.45 -1.01 -7.66
C ARG A 179 0.09 0.30 -6.95
N GLU A 180 0.18 0.33 -5.62
CA GLU A 180 -0.09 1.51 -4.81
C GLU A 180 0.85 2.65 -5.18
N LEU A 181 2.15 2.35 -5.35
CA LEU A 181 3.14 3.32 -5.82
C LEU A 181 2.78 3.90 -7.19
N MET A 182 2.36 3.06 -8.15
CA MET A 182 1.98 3.55 -9.47
C MET A 182 0.76 4.48 -9.40
N VAL A 183 -0.26 4.11 -8.62
CA VAL A 183 -1.45 4.95 -8.38
C VAL A 183 -1.07 6.25 -7.67
N PHE A 184 -0.12 6.20 -6.74
CA PHE A 184 0.38 7.39 -6.04
C PHE A 184 1.11 8.33 -6.98
N LEU A 185 1.99 7.83 -7.83
CA LEU A 185 2.73 8.63 -8.82
C LEU A 185 1.78 9.28 -9.84
N GLU A 186 0.79 8.53 -10.31
CA GLU A 186 -0.28 9.07 -11.18
C GLU A 186 -1.05 10.18 -10.46
N PHE A 187 -1.48 9.94 -9.21
CA PHE A 187 -2.19 10.92 -8.41
C PHE A 187 -1.41 12.21 -8.25
N ILE A 188 -0.13 12.14 -7.87
CA ILE A 188 0.73 13.31 -7.72
C ILE A 188 0.90 14.04 -9.07
N THR A 189 1.10 13.31 -10.16
CA THR A 189 1.27 13.89 -11.50
C THR A 189 0.03 14.66 -11.96
N LEU A 190 -1.17 14.11 -11.72
CA LEU A 190 -2.44 14.71 -12.14
C LEU A 190 -2.82 15.96 -11.32
N HIS A 191 -2.41 16.02 -10.05
CA HIS A 191 -2.82 17.11 -9.14
C HIS A 191 -1.76 18.21 -9.01
N ARG A 192 -0.67 18.16 -9.76
CA ARG A 192 0.34 19.20 -9.79
C ARG A 192 -0.05 20.32 -10.74
N ALA A 193 -0.24 21.52 -10.19
CA ALA A 193 -0.53 22.71 -10.97
C ALA A 193 0.68 23.22 -11.77
N THR A 194 1.93 22.90 -11.39
CA THR A 194 3.13 23.27 -12.15
C THR A 194 4.28 22.25 -11.95
N PRO A 195 5.01 21.87 -13.04
CA PRO A 195 6.19 21.00 -12.96
C PRO A 195 7.35 21.57 -12.13
N ALA A 196 7.33 22.88 -11.83
CA ALA A 196 8.40 23.60 -11.15
C ALA A 196 8.34 23.52 -9.62
N GLU A 197 7.18 23.27 -9.01
CA GLU A 197 7.00 23.29 -7.55
C GLU A 197 7.34 21.96 -6.87
N VAL A 198 7.38 20.92 -7.64
CA VAL A 198 7.84 19.63 -7.14
C VAL A 198 9.10 19.27 -7.92
N GLY A 199 10.21 19.78 -7.43
CA GLY A 199 11.52 19.33 -7.88
C GLY A 199 11.69 17.84 -7.71
N ILE A 200 11.02 17.05 -8.57
CA ILE A 200 11.51 15.73 -8.95
C ILE A 200 12.67 16.02 -9.91
N THR A 201 13.70 16.61 -9.39
CA THR A 201 14.99 16.58 -10.03
C THR A 201 15.54 15.20 -9.68
N MET A 202 15.34 14.24 -10.58
CA MET A 202 15.98 12.93 -10.57
C MET A 202 17.51 13.02 -10.66
N GLN A 203 18.10 14.19 -10.38
CA GLN A 203 19.53 14.42 -10.49
C GLN A 203 20.32 13.88 -9.29
N ASP A 204 19.67 13.65 -8.12
CA ASP A 204 20.41 13.31 -6.89
C ASP A 204 20.15 11.88 -6.37
N GLY A 205 19.52 10.98 -7.16
CA GLY A 205 19.29 9.59 -6.75
C GLY A 205 18.31 9.43 -5.58
N GLY A 206 17.60 10.49 -5.17
CA GLY A 206 16.56 10.46 -4.14
C GLY A 206 15.33 9.70 -4.62
N HIS A 207 14.66 9.00 -3.71
CA HIS A 207 13.41 8.30 -4.01
C HIS A 207 12.33 9.31 -4.38
N CYS A 208 11.63 9.09 -5.50
CA CYS A 208 10.62 10.00 -6.07
C CYS A 208 9.40 10.29 -5.16
N ILE A 209 9.28 9.62 -4.04
CA ILE A 209 8.18 9.77 -3.07
C ILE A 209 8.61 10.40 -1.74
N GLU A 210 9.93 10.55 -1.50
CA GLU A 210 10.45 10.96 -0.20
C GLU A 210 10.02 12.39 0.14
N GLY A 211 9.32 12.52 1.29
CA GLY A 211 8.86 13.80 1.82
C GLY A 211 7.86 14.53 0.93
N VAL A 212 7.12 13.83 0.07
CA VAL A 212 6.09 14.48 -0.76
C VAL A 212 5.09 15.24 0.10
N MET A 213 4.71 14.70 1.26
CA MET A 213 3.78 15.39 2.16
C MET A 213 4.38 16.66 2.80
N GLU A 214 5.69 16.80 2.85
CA GLU A 214 6.31 18.04 3.33
C GLU A 214 5.99 19.24 2.44
N LYS A 215 5.84 18.97 1.14
CA LYS A 215 5.71 19.98 0.07
C LYS A 215 4.27 20.26 -0.36
N ILE A 216 3.29 19.50 0.12
CA ILE A 216 1.89 19.67 -0.26
C ILE A 216 1.05 20.08 0.95
N ASP A 217 0.08 20.97 0.72
CA ASP A 217 -0.81 21.53 1.73
C ASP A 217 -2.28 21.52 1.27
N GLY A 218 -3.18 21.95 2.17
CA GLY A 218 -4.57 22.23 1.87
C GLY A 218 -5.37 21.05 1.35
N GLU A 219 -6.12 21.25 0.27
CA GLU A 219 -7.05 20.26 -0.28
C GLU A 219 -6.32 19.01 -0.83
N LEU A 220 -5.15 19.22 -1.46
CA LEU A 220 -4.37 18.12 -2.03
C LEU A 220 -3.90 17.14 -0.95
N LEU A 221 -3.45 17.65 0.20
CA LEU A 221 -3.10 16.81 1.35
C LEU A 221 -4.30 16.00 1.84
N GLN A 222 -5.48 16.64 1.95
CA GLN A 222 -6.70 15.94 2.39
C GLN A 222 -7.13 14.84 1.41
N LEU A 223 -7.04 15.11 0.10
CA LEU A 223 -7.33 14.12 -0.94
C LEU A 223 -6.35 12.94 -0.87
N LEU A 224 -5.06 13.21 -0.69
CA LEU A 224 -4.02 12.19 -0.56
C LEU A 224 -4.27 11.32 0.67
N VAL A 225 -4.48 11.93 1.84
CA VAL A 225 -4.74 11.19 3.09
C VAL A 225 -6.00 10.32 2.96
N ARG A 226 -7.06 10.86 2.36
CA ARG A 226 -8.31 10.12 2.16
C ARG A 226 -8.13 8.93 1.21
N LYS A 227 -7.28 9.07 0.20
CA LYS A 227 -7.09 8.04 -0.84
C LYS A 227 -6.17 6.92 -0.37
N PHE A 228 -5.10 7.23 0.35
CA PHE A 228 -4.01 6.28 0.65
C PHE A 228 -3.94 5.84 2.12
N PHE A 229 -4.42 6.61 3.09
CA PHE A 229 -4.22 6.32 4.52
C PHE A 229 -5.51 5.97 5.30
N ARG A 230 -6.54 5.47 4.59
CA ARG A 230 -7.81 5.02 5.20
C ARG A 230 -8.20 3.60 4.83
#